data_cd267cca70e6b5fb5b7dd64e33bfd298
#
_entry.id   cd267cca70e6b5fb5b7dd64e33bfd298
#
_cell.length_a   1.000
_cell.length_b   1.000
_cell.length_c   1.000
_cell.angle_alpha   90.00
_cell.angle_beta   90.00
_cell.angle_gamma   90.00
#
_symmetry.space_group_name_H-M   'P 1'
#
loop_
_entity.id
_entity.type
_entity.pdbx_description
1 polymer ?
#
loop_
_entity_poly.entity_id
_entity_poly.type
_entity_poly.pdbx_seq_one_letter_code
_entity_poly.pdbx_strand_id
1 'polypeptide(L)' 'MEAYLYFDLNADHRIFHLMGQPQETRHMVVANHQAILSPPWSIHSGAGTTNYSFIWAMAGENLDFTDMDFAPIAELR' A
#
# COMPACT_ATOMS: atom_id res chain seq x y z
N MET A 1 5.84 -9.53 -6.39
CA MET A 1 6.18 -8.71 -5.21
C MET A 1 6.02 -7.25 -5.56
N GLU A 2 5.47 -6.50 -4.66
CA GLU A 2 5.30 -5.06 -4.82
C GLU A 2 5.98 -4.33 -3.68
N ALA A 3 6.45 -3.11 -3.98
CA ALA A 3 7.07 -2.25 -2.99
C ALA A 3 6.43 -0.87 -3.06
N TYR A 4 6.20 -0.27 -1.91
CA TYR A 4 5.66 1.09 -1.78
C TYR A 4 6.59 1.89 -0.90
N LEU A 5 7.14 2.97 -1.45
CA LEU A 5 7.96 3.91 -0.70
C LEU A 5 7.16 5.20 -0.52
N TYR A 6 6.92 5.59 0.71
CA TYR A 6 6.21 6.82 1.03
C TYR A 6 7.19 7.95 1.33
N PHE A 7 6.88 9.13 0.82
CA PHE A 7 7.74 10.30 0.98
C PHE A 7 6.91 11.59 0.98
N ASP A 8 7.54 12.73 1.17
CA ASP A 8 6.89 14.02 1.31
C ASP A 8 5.87 14.04 2.45
N LEU A 9 6.17 13.32 3.52
CA LEU A 9 5.33 13.23 4.70
C LEU A 9 5.99 13.94 5.87
N ASN A 10 5.29 14.91 6.45
CA ASN A 10 5.78 15.61 7.63
C ASN A 10 6.00 14.64 8.79
N ALA A 11 7.02 14.90 9.61
CA ALA A 11 7.42 14.02 10.71
C ALA A 11 6.31 13.76 11.73
N ASP A 12 5.35 14.68 11.86
CA ASP A 12 4.24 14.54 12.82
C ASP A 12 3.08 13.72 12.28
N HIS A 13 3.15 13.27 11.03
CA HIS A 13 2.07 12.57 10.36
C HIS A 13 2.44 11.14 10.07
N ARG A 14 1.42 10.34 9.80
CA ARG A 14 1.60 8.91 9.50
C ARG A 14 0.66 8.49 8.39
N ILE A 15 1.01 7.40 7.73
CA ILE A 15 0.18 6.73 6.75
C ILE A 15 -0.21 5.38 7.32
N PHE A 16 -1.46 5.01 7.12
CA PHE A 16 -1.94 3.67 7.45
C PHE A 16 -2.05 2.89 6.15
N HIS A 17 -1.16 1.91 5.99
CA HIS A 17 -1.13 1.07 4.80
C HIS A 17 -1.83 -0.24 5.11
N LEU A 18 -2.94 -0.50 4.41
CA LEU A 18 -3.69 -1.73 4.59
C LEU A 18 -3.20 -2.76 3.59
N MET A 19 -3.03 -3.99 4.06
CA MET A 19 -2.61 -5.10 3.21
C MET A 19 -3.21 -6.40 3.74
N GLY A 20 -3.03 -7.48 2.99
CA GLY A 20 -3.61 -8.78 3.31
C GLY A 20 -4.76 -9.12 2.39
N GLN A 21 -5.67 -9.96 2.85
CA GLN A 21 -6.87 -10.29 2.12
C GLN A 21 -7.98 -9.27 2.42
N PRO A 22 -8.89 -9.00 1.46
CA PRO A 22 -9.92 -7.98 1.68
C PRO A 22 -10.77 -8.18 2.92
N GLN A 23 -11.05 -9.43 3.27
CA GLN A 23 -11.88 -9.76 4.44
C GLN A 23 -11.12 -9.79 5.75
N GLU A 24 -9.80 -9.71 5.68
CA GLU A 24 -8.94 -9.78 6.86
C GLU A 24 -7.70 -8.94 6.61
N THR A 25 -7.88 -7.63 6.67
CA THR A 25 -6.76 -6.72 6.43
C THR A 25 -5.93 -6.53 7.69
N ARG A 26 -4.66 -6.27 7.46
CA ARG A 26 -3.72 -5.78 8.47
C ARG A 26 -3.32 -4.38 8.05
N HIS A 27 -3.03 -3.54 9.02
CA HIS A 27 -2.52 -2.22 8.72
C HIS A 27 -1.14 -2.02 9.34
N MET A 28 -0.33 -1.23 8.65
CA MET A 28 1.00 -0.86 9.10
C MET A 28 1.05 0.65 9.21
N VAL A 29 1.62 1.14 10.28
CA VAL A 29 1.81 2.58 10.48
C VAL A 29 3.15 2.95 9.87
N VAL A 30 3.12 3.81 8.86
CA VAL A 30 4.28 4.15 8.06
C VAL A 30 4.62 5.62 8.23
N ALA A 31 5.88 5.91 8.47
CA ALA A 31 6.40 7.27 8.54
C ALA A 31 7.11 7.64 7.24
N ASN A 32 7.54 8.89 7.16
CA ASN A 32 8.26 9.40 6.00
C ASN A 32 9.50 8.56 5.68
N HIS A 33 9.73 8.31 4.39
CA HIS A 33 10.85 7.53 3.86
C HIS A 33 10.87 6.06 4.28
N GLN A 34 9.74 5.52 4.70
CA GLN A 34 9.62 4.09 4.95
C GLN A 34 8.97 3.39 3.78
N ALA A 35 9.36 2.15 3.55
CA ALA A 35 8.85 1.33 2.47
C ALA A 35 8.18 0.08 2.99
N ILE A 36 7.19 -0.40 2.22
CA ILE A 36 6.50 -1.64 2.48
C ILE A 36 6.77 -2.60 1.34
N LEU A 37 7.10 -3.84 1.68
CA LEU A 37 7.20 -4.93 0.71
C LEU A 37 5.99 -5.84 0.88
N SER A 38 5.41 -6.24 -0.22
CA SER A 38 4.16 -6.99 -0.19
C SER A 38 4.16 -8.16 -1.16
N PRO A 39 3.57 -9.29 -0.74
CA PRO A 39 3.38 -10.42 -1.64
C PRO A 39 2.34 -10.11 -2.72
N PRO A 40 2.38 -10.84 -3.87
CA PRO A 40 1.50 -10.54 -5.01
C PRO A 40 0.01 -10.71 -4.73
N TRP A 41 -0.35 -11.56 -3.78
CA TRP A 41 -1.75 -11.87 -3.48
C TRP A 41 -2.43 -10.81 -2.60
N SER A 42 -1.67 -9.88 -2.05
CA SER A 42 -2.19 -8.92 -1.06
C SER A 42 -2.88 -7.76 -1.74
N ILE A 43 -3.96 -7.26 -1.12
CA ILE A 43 -4.51 -5.96 -1.48
C ILE A 43 -3.64 -4.85 -0.90
N HIS A 44 -3.81 -3.65 -1.44
CA HIS A 44 -3.11 -2.47 -0.94
C HIS A 44 -4.05 -1.29 -0.92
N SER A 45 -4.01 -0.55 0.19
CA SER A 45 -4.71 0.71 0.31
C SER A 45 -3.95 1.58 1.31
N GLY A 46 -3.97 2.87 1.10
CA GLY A 46 -3.30 3.80 1.99
C GLY A 46 -4.20 4.96 2.38
N ALA A 47 -4.09 5.37 3.63
CA ALA A 47 -4.76 6.55 4.14
C ALA A 47 -3.80 7.30 5.04
N GLY A 48 -3.67 8.60 4.85
CA GLY A 48 -2.75 9.41 5.62
C GLY A 48 -3.45 10.44 6.47
N THR A 49 -2.76 10.88 7.51
CA THR A 49 -3.25 11.96 8.36
C THR A 49 -3.07 13.35 7.71
N THR A 50 -2.35 13.39 6.60
CA THR A 50 -2.17 14.56 5.76
C THR A 50 -1.88 14.07 4.35
N ASN A 51 -1.69 15.00 3.40
CA ASN A 51 -1.26 14.62 2.06
C ASN A 51 0.15 14.04 2.08
N TYR A 52 0.43 13.16 1.13
CA TYR A 52 1.71 12.49 1.00
C TYR A 52 1.92 12.04 -0.44
N SER A 53 3.14 11.61 -0.74
CA SER A 53 3.49 11.03 -2.04
C SER A 53 4.02 9.62 -1.85
N PHE A 54 3.90 8.81 -2.89
CA PHE A 54 4.50 7.48 -2.87
C PHE A 54 4.95 7.06 -4.25
N ILE A 55 5.95 6.18 -4.26
CA ILE A 55 6.42 5.49 -5.46
C ILE A 55 6.15 4.01 -5.22
N TRP A 56 5.60 3.34 -6.24
CA TRP A 56 5.42 1.90 -6.15
C TRP A 56 6.09 1.21 -7.32
N ALA A 57 6.52 -0.01 -7.08
CA ALA A 57 7.22 -0.82 -8.05
C ALA A 57 6.74 -2.26 -7.96
N MET A 58 6.69 -2.93 -9.08
CA MET A 58 6.39 -4.35 -9.18
C MET A 58 7.63 -5.09 -9.67
N ALA A 59 7.87 -6.26 -9.08
CA ALA A 59 8.95 -7.13 -9.47
C ALA A 59 8.40 -8.55 -9.67
N GLY A 60 9.10 -9.36 -10.45
CA GLY A 60 8.71 -10.72 -10.74
C GLY A 60 8.19 -10.85 -12.17
N GLU A 61 7.21 -11.73 -12.37
CA GLU A 61 6.70 -12.07 -13.70
C GLU A 61 5.57 -11.17 -14.18
N ASN A 62 5.13 -10.21 -13.37
CA ASN A 62 4.10 -9.27 -13.76
C ASN A 62 4.69 -8.26 -14.75
N LEU A 63 4.31 -8.41 -16.01
CA LEU A 63 4.86 -7.60 -17.08
C LEU A 63 3.98 -6.43 -17.48
N ASP A 64 2.75 -6.38 -17.00
CA ASP A 64 1.81 -5.28 -17.25
C ASP A 64 0.80 -5.16 -16.11
N PHE A 65 -0.15 -4.23 -16.26
CA PHE A 65 -1.13 -3.92 -15.24
C PHE A 65 -2.44 -4.68 -15.40
N THR A 66 -2.54 -5.61 -16.32
CA THR A 66 -3.77 -6.37 -16.54
C THR A 66 -4.05 -7.37 -15.43
N ASP A 67 -3.03 -7.68 -14.62
CA ASP A 67 -3.17 -8.58 -13.48
C ASP A 67 -3.75 -7.90 -12.24
N MET A 68 -4.04 -6.61 -12.32
CA MET A 68 -4.54 -5.85 -11.18
C MET A 68 -6.06 -5.94 -11.10
N ASP A 69 -6.55 -6.36 -9.94
CA ASP A 69 -7.97 -6.33 -9.61
C ASP A 69 -8.23 -5.29 -8.53
N PHE A 70 -9.37 -4.64 -8.62
CA PHE A 70 -9.77 -3.65 -7.64
C PHE A 70 -10.81 -4.21 -6.69
N ALA A 71 -10.59 -4.03 -5.39
CA ALA A 71 -11.57 -4.36 -4.37
C ALA A 71 -12.20 -3.06 -3.88
N PRO A 72 -13.54 -2.95 -3.88
CA PRO A 72 -14.20 -1.76 -3.33
C PRO A 72 -13.85 -1.57 -1.85
N ILE A 73 -13.66 -0.32 -1.45
CA ILE A 73 -13.27 -0.01 -0.07
C ILE A 73 -14.28 -0.59 0.94
N ALA A 74 -15.56 -0.58 0.59
CA ALA A 74 -16.61 -1.07 1.49
C ALA A 74 -16.50 -2.58 1.79
N GLU A 75 -15.75 -3.34 0.99
CA GLU A 75 -15.55 -4.77 1.20
C GLU A 75 -14.38 -5.09 2.13
N LEU A 76 -13.57 -4.11 2.45
CA LEU A 76 -12.40 -4.32 3.30
C LEU A 76 -12.81 -4.56 4.76
N ARG A 77 -12.16 -5.51 5.38
CA ARG A 77 -12.39 -5.87 6.77
C ARG A 77 -11.07 -5.92 7.53
#